data_14e2b947971730344395785cff3964cb
#
_entry.id   14e2b947971730344395785cff3964cb
#
_cell.length_a   1.000
_cell.length_b   1.000
_cell.length_c   1.000
_cell.angle_alpha   90.00
_cell.angle_beta   90.00
_cell.angle_gamma   90.00
#
_symmetry.space_group_name_H-M   'P 1'
#
loop_
_entity.id
_entity.type
_entity.pdbx_description
1 polymer ?
#
loop_
_entity_poly.entity_id
_entity_poly.type
_entity_poly.pdbx_seq_one_letter_code
_entity_poly.pdbx_strand_id
1 'polypeptide(L)'
;MRLLEQLIGVFGASFVAIGISLIVAWVTYKYTFANLLSCVMGMLPGGLNQMMLMADEDERVDANVVIMQQTIRLLGVVVTVPFLVIHLLGATATARDLLTNTGANNGLSWMLMLPVAAIGAYLAKRIKMPTSALIGPILAIAVFSVVSGMELQKAPPVLMNLAQMNVGLYMGCMLDKERLYRTRFLLPYAVIGTLLIIGGSIVMAELLSRYYGIPLVTAFLAMAPGGVAEMCLAGMSMGADVSLILTYQIVRMLLMNLTVPFFLNQYFDETYKG
;
A
#
# COMPACT_ATOMS: atom_id res chain seq x y z
N MET A 1 -22.30 14.43 -4.80
CA MET A 1 -22.54 13.26 -5.67
C MET A 1 -21.24 12.58 -6.11
N ARG A 2 -20.28 13.28 -6.72
CA ARG A 2 -19.01 12.64 -7.18
C ARG A 2 -18.20 11.88 -6.11
N LEU A 3 -18.19 12.35 -4.86
CA LEU A 3 -17.47 11.68 -3.75
C LEU A 3 -18.08 10.32 -3.36
N LEU A 4 -19.41 10.22 -3.35
CA LEU A 4 -20.12 8.97 -3.06
C LEU A 4 -19.91 7.93 -4.18
N GLU A 5 -19.95 8.36 -5.43
CA GLU A 5 -19.68 7.51 -6.58
C GLU A 5 -18.23 6.98 -6.58
N GLN A 6 -17.26 7.84 -6.23
CA GLN A 6 -15.87 7.45 -6.08
C GLN A 6 -15.68 6.44 -4.93
N LEU A 7 -16.37 6.63 -3.80
CA LEU A 7 -16.34 5.65 -2.70
C LEU A 7 -16.88 4.29 -3.13
N ILE A 8 -17.97 4.24 -3.89
CA ILE A 8 -18.49 2.97 -4.43
C ILE A 8 -17.43 2.30 -5.33
N GLY A 9 -16.73 3.06 -6.16
CA GLY A 9 -15.62 2.57 -6.98
C GLY A 9 -14.47 2.01 -6.14
N VAL A 10 -14.11 2.70 -5.03
CA VAL A 10 -13.08 2.23 -4.08
C VAL A 10 -13.48 0.88 -3.46
N PHE A 11 -14.71 0.78 -2.97
CA PHE A 11 -15.22 -0.45 -2.37
C PHE A 11 -15.23 -1.61 -3.38
N GLY A 12 -15.81 -1.38 -4.56
CA GLY A 12 -15.86 -2.38 -5.63
C GLY A 12 -14.48 -2.87 -6.04
N ALA A 13 -13.55 -1.95 -6.28
CA ALA A 13 -12.17 -2.27 -6.65
C ALA A 13 -11.42 -3.02 -5.52
N SER A 14 -11.68 -2.67 -4.26
CA SER A 14 -11.10 -3.36 -3.10
C SER A 14 -11.62 -4.81 -3.01
N PHE A 15 -12.90 -5.04 -3.22
CA PHE A 15 -13.46 -6.41 -3.24
C PHE A 15 -12.88 -7.26 -4.38
N VAL A 16 -12.68 -6.67 -5.55
CA VAL A 16 -12.03 -7.39 -6.68
C VAL A 16 -10.58 -7.73 -6.32
N ALA A 17 -9.83 -6.82 -5.73
CA ALA A 17 -8.46 -7.07 -5.28
C ALA A 17 -8.40 -8.19 -4.22
N ILE A 18 -9.35 -8.21 -3.27
CA ILE A 18 -9.52 -9.30 -2.30
C ILE A 18 -9.78 -10.62 -3.03
N GLY A 19 -10.72 -10.63 -3.98
CA GLY A 19 -11.07 -11.83 -4.74
C GLY A 19 -9.88 -12.42 -5.49
N ILE A 20 -9.11 -11.59 -6.19
CA ILE A 20 -7.88 -12.02 -6.88
C ILE A 20 -6.87 -12.60 -5.87
N SER A 21 -6.66 -11.92 -4.74
CA SER A 21 -5.73 -12.37 -3.70
C SER A 21 -6.15 -13.71 -3.10
N LEU A 22 -7.45 -13.94 -2.89
CA LEU A 22 -7.99 -15.22 -2.40
C LEU A 22 -7.81 -16.35 -3.41
N ILE A 23 -8.02 -16.07 -4.70
CA ILE A 23 -7.78 -17.06 -5.77
C ILE A 23 -6.30 -17.46 -5.79
N VAL A 24 -5.39 -16.48 -5.72
CA VAL A 24 -3.94 -16.73 -5.68
C VAL A 24 -3.56 -17.51 -4.42
N ALA A 25 -4.13 -17.17 -3.27
CA ALA A 25 -3.91 -17.87 -2.01
C ALA A 25 -4.36 -19.35 -2.10
N TRP A 26 -5.54 -19.58 -2.69
CA TRP A 26 -6.06 -20.94 -2.90
C TRP A 26 -5.18 -21.76 -3.85
N VAL A 27 -4.71 -21.16 -4.95
CA VAL A 27 -3.77 -21.81 -5.86
C VAL A 27 -2.47 -22.15 -5.15
N THR A 28 -1.92 -21.22 -4.38
CA THR A 28 -0.70 -21.44 -3.59
C THR A 28 -0.88 -22.58 -2.60
N TYR A 29 -1.99 -22.60 -1.86
CA TYR A 29 -2.35 -23.68 -0.94
C TYR A 29 -2.39 -25.04 -1.67
N LYS A 30 -3.04 -25.12 -2.83
CA LYS A 30 -3.21 -26.38 -3.58
C LYS A 30 -1.88 -26.98 -4.08
N TYR A 31 -0.90 -26.14 -4.40
CA TYR A 31 0.37 -26.56 -5.00
C TYR A 31 1.54 -26.48 -4.04
N THR A 32 1.32 -26.11 -2.77
CA THR A 32 2.38 -26.02 -1.75
C THR A 32 1.98 -26.75 -0.47
N PHE A 33 2.95 -26.97 0.42
CA PHE A 33 2.70 -27.57 1.74
C PHE A 33 2.26 -26.56 2.79
N ALA A 34 2.04 -25.28 2.40
CA ALA A 34 1.59 -24.25 3.31
C ALA A 34 0.09 -24.43 3.60
N ASN A 35 -0.36 -24.11 4.82
CA ASN A 35 -1.78 -24.16 5.15
C ASN A 35 -2.55 -23.01 4.47
N LEU A 36 -3.85 -23.22 4.23
CA LEU A 36 -4.69 -22.25 3.53
C LEU A 36 -4.73 -20.91 4.24
N LEU A 37 -4.79 -20.91 5.56
CA LEU A 37 -4.87 -19.71 6.38
C LEU A 37 -3.63 -18.83 6.22
N SER A 38 -2.43 -19.43 6.28
CA SER A 38 -1.17 -18.73 6.04
C SER A 38 -1.06 -18.19 4.63
N CYS A 39 -1.53 -18.94 3.61
CA CYS A 39 -1.56 -18.48 2.23
C CYS A 39 -2.51 -17.28 2.05
N VAL A 40 -3.69 -17.30 2.67
CA VAL A 40 -4.65 -16.20 2.62
C VAL A 40 -4.07 -14.94 3.27
N MET A 41 -3.56 -15.05 4.50
CA MET A 41 -2.94 -13.92 5.20
C MET A 41 -1.70 -13.38 4.48
N GLY A 42 -0.93 -14.27 3.84
CA GLY A 42 0.25 -13.88 3.07
C GLY A 42 -0.06 -13.12 1.79
N MET A 43 -1.15 -13.44 1.10
CA MET A 43 -1.50 -12.85 -0.19
C MET A 43 -2.40 -11.61 -0.06
N LEU A 44 -3.15 -11.45 1.03
CA LEU A 44 -4.02 -10.30 1.23
C LEU A 44 -3.22 -9.01 1.43
N PRO A 45 -3.52 -7.91 0.68
CA PRO A 45 -2.81 -6.64 0.80
C PRO A 45 -3.28 -5.80 2.01
N GLY A 46 -3.20 -6.38 3.23
CA GLY A 46 -3.70 -5.80 4.48
C GLY A 46 -2.67 -5.02 5.31
N GLY A 47 -1.44 -4.87 4.80
CA GLY A 47 -0.34 -4.26 5.55
C GLY A 47 0.52 -5.30 6.28
N LEU A 48 1.85 -5.28 6.00
CA LEU A 48 2.79 -6.27 6.51
C LEU A 48 2.73 -6.42 8.03
N ASN A 49 2.87 -5.30 8.75
CA ASN A 49 2.93 -5.33 10.22
C ASN A 49 1.64 -5.87 10.86
N GLN A 50 0.48 -5.59 10.27
CA GLN A 50 -0.80 -6.06 10.77
C GLN A 50 -1.00 -7.55 10.52
N MET A 51 -0.66 -8.00 9.32
CA MET A 51 -0.75 -9.43 8.97
C MET A 51 0.25 -10.26 9.78
N MET A 52 1.44 -9.72 10.07
CA MET A 52 2.40 -10.37 10.97
C MET A 52 1.86 -10.48 12.39
N LEU A 53 1.33 -9.39 12.94
CA LEU A 53 0.77 -9.40 14.30
C LEU A 53 -0.35 -10.43 14.43
N MET A 54 -1.27 -10.44 13.46
CA MET A 54 -2.36 -11.43 13.44
C MET A 54 -1.85 -12.86 13.26
N ALA A 55 -0.77 -13.07 12.49
CA ALA A 55 -0.16 -14.37 12.31
C ALA A 55 0.57 -14.87 13.58
N ASP A 56 1.13 -13.96 14.37
CA ASP A 56 1.77 -14.29 15.64
C ASP A 56 0.74 -14.60 16.76
N GLU A 57 -0.48 -14.04 16.65
CA GLU A 57 -1.56 -14.26 17.61
C GLU A 57 -2.36 -15.57 17.36
N ASP A 58 -2.25 -16.18 16.17
CA ASP A 58 -3.00 -17.37 15.79
C ASP A 58 -2.04 -18.55 15.53
N GLU A 59 -2.00 -19.51 16.45
CA GLU A 59 -1.15 -20.71 16.36
C GLU A 59 -1.41 -21.58 15.12
N ARG A 60 -2.54 -21.40 14.44
CA ARG A 60 -2.89 -22.09 13.19
C ARG A 60 -2.14 -21.54 11.98
N VAL A 61 -1.51 -20.37 12.12
CA VAL A 61 -0.84 -19.64 11.04
C VAL A 61 0.67 -19.81 11.12
N ASP A 62 1.29 -20.19 10.02
CA ASP A 62 2.75 -20.13 9.89
C ASP A 62 3.19 -18.71 9.54
N ALA A 63 3.66 -17.97 10.53
CA ALA A 63 4.13 -16.60 10.38
C ALA A 63 5.27 -16.49 9.36
N ASN A 64 6.12 -17.51 9.18
CA ASN A 64 7.20 -17.47 8.19
C ASN A 64 6.65 -17.45 6.76
N VAL A 65 5.60 -18.21 6.48
CA VAL A 65 4.89 -18.21 5.19
C VAL A 65 4.29 -16.83 4.92
N VAL A 66 3.60 -16.25 5.90
CA VAL A 66 2.97 -14.93 5.79
C VAL A 66 4.01 -13.85 5.52
N ILE A 67 5.07 -13.81 6.34
CA ILE A 67 6.15 -12.82 6.22
C ILE A 67 6.80 -12.91 4.84
N MET A 68 7.12 -14.11 4.39
CA MET A 68 7.76 -14.31 3.10
C MET A 68 6.89 -13.83 1.94
N GLN A 69 5.62 -14.24 1.89
CA GLN A 69 4.71 -13.85 0.80
C GLN A 69 4.49 -12.33 0.79
N GLN A 70 4.28 -11.73 1.96
CA GLN A 70 4.13 -10.29 2.10
C GLN A 70 5.38 -9.53 1.65
N THR A 71 6.57 -9.99 2.06
CA THR A 71 7.87 -9.36 1.70
C THR A 71 8.12 -9.43 0.20
N ILE A 72 7.92 -10.60 -0.43
CA ILE A 72 8.09 -10.77 -1.88
C ILE A 72 7.10 -9.91 -2.65
N ARG A 73 5.84 -9.81 -2.17
CA ARG A 73 4.86 -8.93 -2.78
C ARG A 73 5.30 -7.47 -2.71
N LEU A 74 5.72 -6.99 -1.54
CA LEU A 74 6.18 -5.61 -1.38
C LEU A 74 7.37 -5.30 -2.28
N LEU A 75 8.38 -6.17 -2.30
CA LEU A 75 9.54 -6.01 -3.19
C LEU A 75 9.13 -6.03 -4.66
N GLY A 76 8.28 -6.98 -5.05
CA GLY A 76 7.76 -7.08 -6.40
C GLY A 76 7.03 -5.81 -6.82
N VAL A 77 6.20 -5.26 -5.95
CA VAL A 77 5.47 -4.01 -6.20
C VAL A 77 6.41 -2.82 -6.30
N VAL A 78 7.34 -2.65 -5.36
CA VAL A 78 8.29 -1.52 -5.35
C VAL A 78 9.16 -1.49 -6.61
N VAL A 79 9.51 -2.65 -7.17
CA VAL A 79 10.29 -2.74 -8.43
C VAL A 79 9.38 -2.58 -9.64
N THR A 80 8.25 -3.30 -9.66
CA THR A 80 7.41 -3.41 -10.87
C THR A 80 6.56 -2.16 -11.10
N VAL A 81 6.03 -1.52 -10.04
CA VAL A 81 5.13 -0.38 -10.19
C VAL A 81 5.82 0.82 -10.82
N PRO A 82 6.98 1.31 -10.35
CA PRO A 82 7.69 2.41 -11.02
C PRO A 82 8.06 2.07 -12.47
N PHE A 83 8.50 0.84 -12.71
CA PHE A 83 8.83 0.38 -14.07
C PHE A 83 7.62 0.45 -15.01
N LEU A 84 6.46 -0.05 -14.56
CA LEU A 84 5.21 -0.01 -15.33
C LEU A 84 4.73 1.42 -15.58
N VAL A 85 4.79 2.28 -14.58
CA VAL A 85 4.34 3.67 -14.70
C VAL A 85 5.20 4.43 -15.71
N ILE A 86 6.52 4.25 -15.67
CA ILE A 86 7.45 4.93 -16.58
C ILE A 86 7.32 4.38 -18.01
N HIS A 87 7.28 3.06 -18.19
CA HIS A 87 7.41 2.46 -19.52
C HIS A 87 6.06 2.15 -20.19
N LEU A 88 5.03 1.81 -19.42
CA LEU A 88 3.72 1.42 -19.96
C LEU A 88 2.70 2.55 -19.92
N LEU A 89 2.71 3.37 -18.87
CA LEU A 89 1.70 4.39 -18.63
C LEU A 89 2.16 5.79 -19.07
N GLY A 90 3.34 5.91 -19.67
CA GLY A 90 3.81 7.12 -20.35
C GLY A 90 4.09 8.32 -19.44
N ALA A 91 4.36 8.11 -18.16
CA ALA A 91 4.60 9.18 -17.18
C ALA A 91 5.95 9.95 -17.37
N THR A 92 6.66 9.70 -18.45
CA THR A 92 8.03 10.22 -18.67
C THR A 92 8.14 11.74 -18.81
N ALA A 93 7.09 12.42 -19.29
CA ALA A 93 7.12 13.87 -19.48
C ALA A 93 6.86 14.64 -18.17
N THR A 94 5.91 14.17 -17.38
CA THR A 94 5.44 14.86 -16.17
C THR A 94 6.43 14.76 -15.01
N ALA A 95 7.12 13.63 -14.87
CA ALA A 95 8.11 13.43 -13.81
C ALA A 95 9.32 14.35 -13.98
N ARG A 96 9.73 14.62 -15.22
CA ARG A 96 10.87 15.50 -15.52
C ARG A 96 10.52 16.98 -15.26
N ASP A 97 9.32 17.40 -15.61
CA ASP A 97 8.84 18.76 -15.38
C ASP A 97 8.61 19.07 -13.89
N LEU A 98 8.26 18.07 -13.10
CA LEU A 98 8.09 18.21 -11.64
C LEU A 98 9.42 18.30 -10.90
N LEU A 99 10.48 17.67 -11.42
CA LEU A 99 11.84 17.79 -10.88
C LEU A 99 12.47 19.16 -11.23
N THR A 100 12.04 19.76 -12.34
CA THR A 100 12.56 21.05 -12.81
C THR A 100 11.75 22.26 -12.34
N ASN A 101 10.44 22.08 -12.04
CA ASN A 101 9.61 23.11 -11.44
C ASN A 101 9.84 23.18 -9.90
N THR A 102 11.04 23.48 -9.51
CA THR A 102 11.35 24.05 -8.21
C THR A 102 10.81 25.48 -8.18
N GLY A 103 9.50 25.63 -8.03
CA GLY A 103 8.91 26.91 -7.67
C GLY A 103 9.64 27.42 -6.43
N ALA A 104 9.98 28.70 -6.42
CA ALA A 104 10.76 29.37 -5.39
C ALA A 104 10.31 28.92 -4.00
N ASN A 105 11.04 27.99 -3.42
CA ASN A 105 10.86 27.55 -2.05
C ASN A 105 11.32 28.70 -1.17
N ASN A 106 10.38 29.43 -0.59
CA ASN A 106 10.69 30.25 0.57
C ASN A 106 11.13 29.28 1.67
N GLY A 107 12.43 29.06 1.78
CA GLY A 107 13.09 27.93 2.45
C GLY A 107 12.83 27.72 3.94
N LEU A 108 11.87 28.42 4.53
CA LEU A 108 11.58 28.33 5.97
C LEU A 108 10.21 27.71 6.28
N SER A 109 9.24 27.78 5.37
CA SER A 109 7.87 27.36 5.69
C SER A 109 7.67 25.84 5.74
N TRP A 110 8.43 25.04 4.97
CA TRP A 110 8.39 23.57 5.10
C TRP A 110 8.96 23.08 6.44
N MET A 111 9.92 23.83 7.04
CA MET A 111 10.46 23.51 8.36
C MET A 111 9.42 23.67 9.48
N LEU A 112 8.47 24.59 9.32
CA LEU A 112 7.34 24.74 10.25
C LEU A 112 6.35 23.57 10.17
N MET A 113 6.28 22.88 9.04
CA MET A 113 5.42 21.70 8.87
C MET A 113 5.96 20.47 9.62
N LEU A 114 7.28 20.37 9.85
CA LEU A 114 7.87 19.23 10.57
C LEU A 114 7.35 19.10 12.02
N PRO A 115 7.38 20.15 12.87
CA PRO A 115 6.83 20.05 14.22
C PRO A 115 5.31 19.79 14.21
N VAL A 116 4.56 20.37 13.28
CA VAL A 116 3.12 20.09 13.14
C VAL A 116 2.88 18.62 12.79
N ALA A 117 3.66 18.08 11.86
CA ALA A 117 3.62 16.66 11.49
C ALA A 117 3.96 15.74 12.68
N ALA A 118 5.00 16.09 13.46
CA ALA A 118 5.41 15.33 14.63
C ALA A 118 4.32 15.32 15.73
N ILE A 119 3.70 16.46 15.99
CA ILE A 119 2.56 16.58 16.92
C ILE A 119 1.40 15.73 16.43
N GLY A 120 1.08 15.79 15.13
CA GLY A 120 0.03 14.97 14.53
C GLY A 120 0.28 13.47 14.69
N ALA A 121 1.49 13.01 14.42
CA ALA A 121 1.88 11.62 14.63
C ALA A 121 1.73 11.18 16.10
N TYR A 122 2.17 12.04 17.03
CA TYR A 122 2.05 11.79 18.46
C TYR A 122 0.59 11.69 18.93
N LEU A 123 -0.25 12.62 18.50
CA LEU A 123 -1.69 12.64 18.84
C LEU A 123 -2.41 11.41 18.26
N ALA A 124 -2.17 11.10 17.00
CA ALA A 124 -2.75 9.91 16.34
C ALA A 124 -2.33 8.60 17.03
N LYS A 125 -1.08 8.52 17.49
CA LYS A 125 -0.59 7.38 18.29
C LYS A 125 -1.31 7.26 19.61
N ARG A 126 -1.59 8.37 20.29
CA ARG A 126 -2.33 8.38 21.56
C ARG A 126 -3.77 7.91 21.42
N ILE A 127 -4.42 8.21 20.29
CA ILE A 127 -5.79 7.80 19.98
C ILE A 127 -5.83 6.34 19.44
N LYS A 128 -4.67 5.67 19.34
CA LYS A 128 -4.53 4.31 18.79
C LYS A 128 -5.03 4.22 17.33
N MET A 129 -4.86 5.27 16.53
CA MET A 129 -5.22 5.22 15.11
C MET A 129 -4.33 4.21 14.36
N PRO A 130 -4.91 3.42 13.44
CA PRO A 130 -4.12 2.57 12.56
C PRO A 130 -3.18 3.44 11.72
N THR A 131 -1.95 2.99 11.49
CA THR A 131 -0.93 3.75 10.75
C THR A 131 -0.74 5.20 11.22
N SER A 132 -0.77 5.41 12.55
CA SER A 132 -0.70 6.74 13.18
C SER A 132 0.48 7.60 12.70
N ALA A 133 1.61 6.96 12.36
CA ALA A 133 2.79 7.64 11.84
C ALA A 133 2.59 8.24 10.44
N LEU A 134 1.57 7.81 9.69
CA LEU A 134 1.23 8.33 8.37
C LEU A 134 0.01 9.25 8.43
N ILE A 135 -1.09 8.77 8.99
CA ILE A 135 -2.38 9.49 9.01
C ILE A 135 -2.28 10.74 9.91
N GLY A 136 -1.59 10.63 11.05
CA GLY A 136 -1.45 11.74 12.00
C GLY A 136 -0.82 12.99 11.38
N PRO A 137 0.37 12.91 10.79
CA PRO A 137 1.00 14.03 10.10
C PRO A 137 0.14 14.64 9.00
N ILE A 138 -0.50 13.80 8.18
CA ILE A 138 -1.34 14.27 7.07
C ILE A 138 -2.52 15.08 7.57
N LEU A 139 -3.25 14.57 8.56
CA LEU A 139 -4.40 15.28 9.14
C LEU A 139 -3.95 16.57 9.85
N ALA A 140 -2.86 16.54 10.61
CA ALA A 140 -2.36 17.71 11.31
C ALA A 140 -1.94 18.83 10.34
N ILE A 141 -1.22 18.48 9.27
CA ILE A 141 -0.81 19.45 8.24
C ILE A 141 -2.04 19.96 7.48
N ALA A 142 -3.00 19.11 7.14
CA ALA A 142 -4.22 19.52 6.46
C ALA A 142 -5.03 20.53 7.31
N VAL A 143 -5.24 20.23 8.59
CA VAL A 143 -5.92 21.14 9.52
C VAL A 143 -5.11 22.45 9.68
N PHE A 144 -3.80 22.35 9.86
CA PHE A 144 -2.94 23.52 9.95
C PHE A 144 -3.00 24.40 8.71
N SER A 145 -2.98 23.83 7.51
CA SER A 145 -3.09 24.55 6.23
C SER A 145 -4.44 25.29 6.13
N VAL A 146 -5.54 24.62 6.50
CA VAL A 146 -6.89 25.24 6.48
C VAL A 146 -6.99 26.38 7.49
N VAL A 147 -6.47 26.18 8.71
CA VAL A 147 -6.59 27.19 9.79
C VAL A 147 -5.66 28.39 9.56
N SER A 148 -4.43 28.13 9.07
CA SER A 148 -3.44 29.19 8.84
C SER A 148 -3.61 29.90 7.48
N GLY A 149 -4.39 29.33 6.55
CA GLY A 149 -4.51 29.81 5.16
C GLY A 149 -3.20 29.69 4.37
N MET A 150 -2.22 28.95 4.89
CA MET A 150 -0.93 28.76 4.21
C MET A 150 -1.04 27.65 3.15
N GLU A 151 -0.54 27.93 1.96
CA GLU A 151 -0.43 26.90 0.91
C GLU A 151 0.59 25.83 1.29
N LEU A 152 0.21 24.57 1.07
CA LEU A 152 1.08 23.43 1.29
C LEU A 152 2.29 23.49 0.32
N GLN A 153 3.47 23.62 0.89
CA GLN A 153 4.70 23.64 0.10
C GLN A 153 5.21 22.23 -0.17
N LYS A 154 5.78 22.06 -1.36
CA LYS A 154 6.42 20.79 -1.74
C LYS A 154 7.70 20.60 -0.93
N ALA A 155 7.93 19.36 -0.47
CA ALA A 155 9.17 19.00 0.20
C ALA A 155 10.36 19.16 -0.78
N PRO A 156 11.55 19.55 -0.29
CA PRO A 156 12.76 19.62 -1.11
C PRO A 156 13.05 18.26 -1.76
N PRO A 157 13.52 18.23 -3.03
CA PRO A 157 13.83 16.98 -3.75
C PRO A 157 14.82 16.08 -3.01
N VAL A 158 15.78 16.67 -2.30
CA VAL A 158 16.76 15.93 -1.48
C VAL A 158 16.06 15.13 -0.38
N LEU A 159 15.08 15.73 0.30
CA LEU A 159 14.32 15.04 1.36
C LEU A 159 13.46 13.91 0.79
N MET A 160 12.88 14.12 -0.38
CA MET A 160 12.11 13.10 -1.10
C MET A 160 13.01 11.90 -1.47
N ASN A 161 14.19 12.16 -2.03
CA ASN A 161 15.14 11.11 -2.42
C ASN A 161 15.64 10.34 -1.18
N LEU A 162 15.92 11.04 -0.07
CA LEU A 162 16.28 10.39 1.19
C LEU A 162 15.16 9.53 1.74
N ALA A 163 13.91 9.98 1.67
CA ALA A 163 12.74 9.18 2.09
C ALA A 163 12.62 7.91 1.25
N GLN A 164 12.74 8.01 -0.08
CA GLN A 164 12.70 6.84 -0.97
C GLN A 164 13.86 5.88 -0.72
N MET A 165 15.07 6.39 -0.48
CA MET A 165 16.23 5.58 -0.12
C MET A 165 16.01 4.82 1.20
N ASN A 166 15.46 5.48 2.22
CA ASN A 166 15.13 4.84 3.50
C ASN A 166 14.09 3.73 3.35
N VAL A 167 13.06 3.95 2.52
CA VAL A 167 12.06 2.91 2.22
C VAL A 167 12.73 1.72 1.53
N GLY A 168 13.60 1.95 0.56
CA GLY A 168 14.35 0.88 -0.10
C GLY A 168 15.26 0.11 0.84
N LEU A 169 15.99 0.79 1.72
CA LEU A 169 16.83 0.18 2.76
C LEU A 169 15.99 -0.66 3.74
N TYR A 170 14.89 -0.12 4.22
CA TYR A 170 13.96 -0.83 5.10
C TYR A 170 13.45 -2.13 4.46
N MET A 171 13.02 -2.07 3.20
CA MET A 171 12.59 -3.24 2.44
C MET A 171 13.72 -4.27 2.26
N GLY A 172 14.94 -3.80 1.97
CA GLY A 172 16.11 -4.66 1.86
C GLY A 172 16.46 -5.38 3.16
N CYS A 173 16.35 -4.69 4.30
CA CYS A 173 16.59 -5.26 5.62
C CYS A 173 15.53 -6.30 6.05
N MET A 174 14.34 -6.27 5.46
CA MET A 174 13.30 -7.29 5.71
C MET A 174 13.62 -8.64 5.07
N LEU A 175 14.54 -8.67 4.09
CA LEU A 175 14.97 -9.90 3.44
C LEU A 175 15.91 -10.71 4.35
N ASP A 176 15.34 -11.69 5.04
CA ASP A 176 16.12 -12.68 5.79
C ASP A 176 16.48 -13.86 4.89
N LYS A 177 17.78 -14.06 4.64
CA LYS A 177 18.29 -15.12 3.77
C LYS A 177 17.93 -16.52 4.27
N GLU A 178 17.90 -16.72 5.58
CA GLU A 178 17.59 -18.03 6.15
C GLU A 178 16.11 -18.37 5.98
N ARG A 179 15.22 -17.41 6.21
CA ARG A 179 13.79 -17.56 5.95
C ARG A 179 13.51 -17.80 4.47
N LEU A 180 14.15 -17.03 3.59
CA LEU A 180 14.00 -17.16 2.15
C LEU A 180 14.44 -18.57 1.67
N TYR A 181 15.51 -19.11 2.23
CA TYR A 181 15.98 -20.45 1.89
C TYR A 181 15.02 -21.54 2.39
N ARG A 182 14.51 -21.43 3.59
CA ARG A 182 13.54 -22.38 4.18
C ARG A 182 12.20 -22.40 3.42
N THR A 183 11.73 -21.25 2.96
CA THR A 183 10.44 -21.12 2.27
C THR A 183 10.58 -20.93 0.75
N ARG A 184 11.74 -21.27 0.17
CA ARG A 184 12.06 -21.09 -1.27
C ARG A 184 11.06 -21.73 -2.22
N PHE A 185 10.40 -22.82 -1.81
CA PHE A 185 9.37 -23.49 -2.61
C PHE A 185 8.11 -22.61 -2.82
N LEU A 186 7.86 -21.64 -1.94
CA LEU A 186 6.77 -20.65 -2.09
C LEU A 186 7.14 -19.52 -3.03
N LEU A 187 8.42 -19.29 -3.30
CA LEU A 187 8.92 -18.16 -4.06
C LEU A 187 8.23 -18.00 -5.44
N PRO A 188 8.17 -19.05 -6.29
CA PRO A 188 7.53 -18.92 -7.60
C PRO A 188 6.06 -18.56 -7.50
N TYR A 189 5.34 -19.13 -6.54
CA TYR A 189 3.92 -18.82 -6.33
C TYR A 189 3.71 -17.41 -5.81
N ALA A 190 4.57 -16.95 -4.90
CA ALA A 190 4.52 -15.58 -4.39
C ALA A 190 4.81 -14.55 -5.49
N VAL A 191 5.79 -14.82 -6.37
CA VAL A 191 6.12 -13.95 -7.50
C VAL A 191 4.98 -13.93 -8.52
N ILE A 192 4.51 -15.09 -8.96
CA ILE A 192 3.38 -15.20 -9.91
C ILE A 192 2.13 -14.55 -9.33
N GLY A 193 1.84 -14.82 -8.05
CA GLY A 193 0.72 -14.21 -7.35
C GLY A 193 0.81 -12.68 -7.31
N THR A 194 1.97 -12.15 -7.01
CA THR A 194 2.23 -10.71 -7.03
C THR A 194 1.98 -10.11 -8.42
N LEU A 195 2.49 -10.75 -9.46
CA LEU A 195 2.29 -10.28 -10.84
C LEU A 195 0.81 -10.34 -11.25
N LEU A 196 0.07 -11.37 -10.85
CA LEU A 196 -1.38 -11.47 -11.09
C LEU A 196 -2.16 -10.36 -10.38
N ILE A 197 -1.82 -10.06 -9.12
CA ILE A 197 -2.47 -8.98 -8.37
C ILE A 197 -2.13 -7.61 -9.00
N ILE A 198 -0.88 -7.39 -9.43
CA ILE A 198 -0.50 -6.16 -10.14
C ILE A 198 -1.25 -6.07 -11.48
N GLY A 199 -1.31 -7.14 -12.25
CA GLY A 199 -2.08 -7.21 -13.50
C GLY A 199 -3.56 -6.88 -13.30
N GLY A 200 -4.18 -7.46 -12.27
CA GLY A 200 -5.55 -7.13 -11.86
C GLY A 200 -5.70 -5.66 -11.47
N SER A 201 -4.71 -5.09 -10.79
CA SER A 201 -4.70 -3.67 -10.43
C SER A 201 -4.62 -2.75 -11.65
N ILE A 202 -3.92 -3.14 -12.72
CA ILE A 202 -3.88 -2.38 -13.99
C ILE A 202 -5.26 -2.38 -14.65
N VAL A 203 -5.91 -3.53 -14.74
CA VAL A 203 -7.26 -3.64 -15.32
C VAL A 203 -8.25 -2.78 -14.55
N MET A 204 -8.22 -2.85 -13.22
CA MET A 204 -9.08 -2.03 -12.37
C MET A 204 -8.77 -0.53 -12.48
N ALA A 205 -7.49 -0.17 -12.61
CA ALA A 205 -7.08 1.22 -12.82
C ALA A 205 -7.61 1.77 -14.15
N GLU A 206 -7.56 0.98 -15.20
CA GLU A 206 -8.12 1.35 -16.52
C GLU A 206 -9.64 1.55 -16.44
N LEU A 207 -10.36 0.67 -15.74
CA LEU A 207 -11.80 0.82 -15.53
C LEU A 207 -12.12 2.09 -14.72
N LEU A 208 -11.39 2.34 -13.65
CA LEU A 208 -11.56 3.56 -12.83
C LEU A 208 -11.23 4.82 -13.64
N SER A 209 -10.17 4.79 -14.43
CA SER A 209 -9.78 5.90 -15.30
C SER A 209 -10.89 6.24 -16.30
N ARG A 210 -11.45 5.23 -16.96
CA ARG A 210 -12.53 5.42 -17.95
C ARG A 210 -13.85 5.87 -17.32
N TYR A 211 -14.21 5.32 -16.16
CA TYR A 211 -15.50 5.59 -15.52
C TYR A 211 -15.53 6.92 -14.78
N TYR A 212 -14.45 7.24 -14.06
CA TYR A 212 -14.38 8.42 -13.18
C TYR A 212 -13.52 9.55 -13.74
N GLY A 213 -12.86 9.35 -14.91
CA GLY A 213 -11.98 10.35 -15.51
C GLY A 213 -10.71 10.61 -14.70
N ILE A 214 -10.31 9.67 -13.85
CA ILE A 214 -9.09 9.76 -13.03
C ILE A 214 -7.88 9.49 -13.93
N PRO A 215 -6.78 10.26 -13.83
CA PRO A 215 -5.55 9.96 -14.57
C PRO A 215 -5.09 8.52 -14.29
N LEU A 216 -4.74 7.77 -15.34
CA LEU A 216 -4.43 6.34 -15.26
C LEU A 216 -3.32 6.03 -14.25
N VAL A 217 -2.29 6.89 -14.18
CA VAL A 217 -1.19 6.77 -13.21
C VAL A 217 -1.73 6.86 -11.78
N THR A 218 -2.60 7.83 -11.50
CA THR A 218 -3.23 7.99 -10.18
C THR A 218 -4.10 6.79 -9.84
N ALA A 219 -4.94 6.34 -10.77
CA ALA A 219 -5.79 5.18 -10.58
C ALA A 219 -4.98 3.89 -10.35
N PHE A 220 -3.89 3.71 -11.09
CA PHE A 220 -3.01 2.54 -10.91
C PHE A 220 -2.30 2.54 -9.56
N LEU A 221 -1.72 3.67 -9.14
CA LEU A 221 -1.06 3.78 -7.83
C LEU A 221 -2.06 3.64 -6.67
N ALA A 222 -3.29 4.10 -6.86
CA ALA A 222 -4.38 3.91 -5.90
C ALA A 222 -4.74 2.43 -5.72
N MET A 223 -4.69 1.65 -6.81
CA MET A 223 -5.05 0.21 -6.83
C MET A 223 -3.88 -0.73 -6.56
N ALA A 224 -2.66 -0.31 -6.79
CA ALA A 224 -1.47 -1.15 -6.64
C ALA A 224 -1.37 -1.75 -5.22
N PRO A 225 -1.03 -3.05 -5.10
CA PRO A 225 -1.01 -3.78 -3.82
C PRO A 225 0.26 -3.50 -2.99
N GLY A 226 0.72 -2.25 -2.98
CA GLY A 226 1.87 -1.76 -2.22
C GLY A 226 1.51 -1.22 -0.84
N GLY A 227 2.50 -0.77 -0.10
CA GLY A 227 2.28 -0.01 1.11
C GLY A 227 1.80 1.41 0.83
N VAL A 228 1.04 1.98 1.75
CA VAL A 228 0.45 3.32 1.59
C VAL A 228 1.54 4.37 1.37
N ALA A 229 2.61 4.30 2.17
CA ALA A 229 3.72 5.25 2.10
C ALA A 229 4.46 5.18 0.76
N GLU A 230 4.75 3.97 0.28
CA GLU A 230 5.47 3.72 -0.96
C GLU A 230 4.68 4.20 -2.17
N MET A 231 3.37 3.93 -2.19
CA MET A 231 2.50 4.36 -3.30
C MET A 231 2.30 5.88 -3.31
N CYS A 232 2.18 6.51 -2.15
CA CYS A 232 2.13 7.97 -2.04
C CYS A 232 3.46 8.62 -2.49
N LEU A 233 4.61 8.07 -2.07
CA LEU A 233 5.92 8.57 -2.52
C LEU A 233 6.11 8.42 -4.03
N ALA A 234 5.72 7.26 -4.59
CA ALA A 234 5.71 7.07 -6.04
C ALA A 234 4.78 8.06 -6.73
N GLY A 235 3.59 8.29 -6.18
CA GLY A 235 2.63 9.27 -6.69
C GLY A 235 3.20 10.69 -6.71
N MET A 236 3.84 11.10 -5.62
CA MET A 236 4.51 12.42 -5.54
C MET A 236 5.60 12.57 -6.59
N SER A 237 6.43 11.55 -6.80
CA SER A 237 7.51 11.58 -7.79
C SER A 237 7.01 11.57 -9.24
N MET A 238 5.78 11.13 -9.48
CA MET A 238 5.17 10.99 -10.81
C MET A 238 4.08 12.04 -11.08
N GLY A 239 3.86 12.98 -10.15
CA GLY A 239 2.84 14.04 -10.29
C GLY A 239 1.40 13.55 -10.23
N ALA A 240 1.17 12.39 -9.66
CA ALA A 240 -0.15 11.84 -9.44
C ALA A 240 -0.88 12.53 -8.27
N ASP A 241 -2.20 12.43 -8.23
CA ASP A 241 -3.00 12.93 -7.11
C ASP A 241 -2.81 12.04 -5.87
N VAL A 242 -1.94 12.49 -4.98
CA VAL A 242 -1.58 11.76 -3.75
C VAL A 242 -2.75 11.67 -2.79
N SER A 243 -3.64 12.66 -2.77
CA SER A 243 -4.82 12.65 -1.88
C SER A 243 -5.76 11.52 -2.26
N LEU A 244 -5.94 11.32 -3.55
CA LEU A 244 -6.77 10.26 -4.09
C LEU A 244 -6.13 8.88 -3.86
N ILE A 245 -4.83 8.75 -4.14
CA ILE A 245 -4.05 7.52 -3.86
C ILE A 245 -4.19 7.15 -2.38
N LEU A 246 -3.96 8.10 -1.47
CA LEU A 246 -4.03 7.89 -0.04
C LEU A 246 -5.43 7.43 0.40
N THR A 247 -6.48 8.07 -0.11
CA THR A 247 -7.87 7.72 0.23
C THR A 247 -8.19 6.28 -0.15
N TYR A 248 -7.84 5.87 -1.38
CA TYR A 248 -8.06 4.51 -1.85
C TYR A 248 -7.26 3.47 -1.05
N GLN A 249 -5.99 3.75 -0.77
CA GLN A 249 -5.11 2.88 -0.01
C GLN A 249 -5.60 2.69 1.43
N ILE A 250 -6.01 3.78 2.11
CA ILE A 250 -6.53 3.73 3.50
C ILE A 250 -7.85 2.97 3.56
N VAL A 251 -8.80 3.28 2.68
CA VAL A 251 -10.10 2.60 2.65
C VAL A 251 -9.90 1.10 2.42
N ARG A 252 -9.04 0.72 1.46
CA ARG A 252 -8.71 -0.68 1.21
C ARG A 252 -8.10 -1.34 2.44
N MET A 253 -7.15 -0.68 3.10
CA MET A 253 -6.49 -1.20 4.29
C MET A 253 -7.49 -1.40 5.45
N LEU A 254 -8.38 -0.43 5.67
CA LEU A 254 -9.43 -0.54 6.69
C LEU A 254 -10.40 -1.67 6.39
N LEU A 255 -10.83 -1.80 5.13
CA LEU A 255 -11.68 -2.91 4.68
C LEU A 255 -11.03 -4.27 4.93
N MET A 256 -9.75 -4.42 4.57
CA MET A 256 -9.01 -5.65 4.80
C MET A 256 -8.92 -6.00 6.30
N ASN A 257 -8.59 -5.00 7.13
CA ASN A 257 -8.45 -5.21 8.57
C ASN A 257 -9.78 -5.55 9.25
N LEU A 258 -10.90 -5.10 8.71
CA LEU A 258 -12.23 -5.44 9.23
C LEU A 258 -12.72 -6.79 8.69
N THR A 259 -12.45 -7.05 7.42
CA THR A 259 -12.99 -8.22 6.71
C THR A 259 -12.21 -9.49 7.05
N VAL A 260 -10.87 -9.41 7.13
CA VAL A 260 -10.01 -10.58 7.35
C VAL A 260 -10.32 -11.29 8.67
N PRO A 261 -10.34 -10.64 9.85
CA PRO A 261 -10.66 -11.32 11.10
C PRO A 261 -12.07 -11.93 11.11
N PHE A 262 -13.03 -11.22 10.50
CA PHE A 262 -14.40 -11.71 10.41
C PHE A 262 -14.51 -13.02 9.61
N PHE A 263 -13.88 -13.07 8.44
CA PHE A 263 -13.85 -14.29 7.63
C PHE A 263 -13.04 -15.40 8.26
N LEU A 264 -11.94 -15.10 8.94
CA LEU A 264 -11.11 -16.08 9.62
C LEU A 264 -11.86 -16.76 10.74
N ASN A 265 -12.57 -16.00 11.58
CA ASN A 265 -13.34 -16.56 12.68
C ASN A 265 -14.55 -17.38 12.21
N GLN A 266 -15.21 -16.97 11.14
CA GLN A 266 -16.45 -17.61 10.71
C GLN A 266 -16.20 -18.87 9.86
N TYR A 267 -15.19 -18.91 9.01
CA TYR A 267 -14.95 -20.04 8.11
C TYR A 267 -13.96 -21.07 8.62
N PHE A 268 -13.04 -20.69 9.50
CA PHE A 268 -12.01 -21.60 9.97
C PHE A 268 -12.26 -22.19 11.36
N ASP A 269 -13.21 -21.64 12.14
CA ASP A 269 -13.66 -22.27 13.40
C ASP A 269 -14.52 -23.52 13.15
N GLU A 270 -15.25 -23.59 12.04
CA GLU A 270 -16.07 -24.75 11.70
C GLU A 270 -15.27 -25.93 11.13
N THR A 271 -14.16 -25.65 10.42
CA THR A 271 -13.36 -26.69 9.73
C THR A 271 -12.43 -27.46 10.69
N TYR A 272 -12.17 -26.95 11.88
CA TYR A 272 -11.30 -27.58 12.88
C TYR A 272 -12.07 -28.30 14.01
N LYS A 273 -13.39 -28.27 14.00
CA LYS A 273 -14.26 -29.02 14.92
C LYS A 273 -14.78 -30.35 14.38
N GLY A 274 -14.26 -30.81 13.23
CA GLY A 274 -14.63 -32.05 12.56
C GLY A 274 -13.55 -33.13 12.67
#